data_61a63e5a2492763df864a4e43804af3f
#
_entry.id   61a63e5a2492763df864a4e43804af3f
#
_cell.length_a   1.000
_cell.length_b   1.000
_cell.length_c   1.000
_cell.angle_alpha   90.00
_cell.angle_beta   90.00
_cell.angle_gamma   90.00
#
_symmetry.space_group_name_H-M   'P 1'
#
loop_
_entity.id
_entity.type
_entity.pdbx_description
1 polymer ?
#
loop_
_entity_poly.entity_id
_entity_poly.type
_entity_poly.pdbx_seq_one_letter_code
_entity_poly.pdbx_strand_id
1 'polypeptide(L)'
;MTFKPNSLRTVMLMAVAPVIGLAFQSCGDDNDDYPTVDGQAPTLSLKTNHLQVEPGRTFNIEGTVKDADGLRSIRLKSEGMLLDKTINLLEIYSDSLLHDYNLSYAYTPASDWTDDTSFPLEVTVEDVGGRTTTQTIQVSGDGDFTAPVFAAAPSEELTVLVQNPKLSLNATVTDNKKLQSIVVDIPGLNINDSVLISGTEYQLKKVYEMPTTQTSYMMSVRVYDALGNKTETNSVINVSELPDFQKMYLADVETAAELTSDLYGVPMLIDHVGEYKYKALYYNKKAGTGVRFVPQPTDFEPICFGVDESTGLLTSNPSEAKPIVLDKVGYYEITFNTVTGDYDVKEYTPTTAKMVVDGTQTKDYNDGAGPQQYTVCLAGEGLPDTPNWTTNPNDKAFVLYQDKQNPYRLYREMKLNAGDKVSYTISITHIWGWWPEPFWRFDGSEGNEKNVLNGGDNMKSVEVKKSGTYLMEFDYSLLRSRIILVK
;
A
#
# COMPACT_ATOMS: atom_id res chain seq x y z
N MET A 1 39.35 33.59 -19.06
CA MET A 1 38.65 34.74 -19.65
C MET A 1 37.23 34.76 -19.13
N THR A 2 37.01 35.69 -18.27
CA THR A 2 35.80 36.08 -17.57
C THR A 2 34.75 36.67 -18.52
N PHE A 3 33.49 36.37 -18.32
CA PHE A 3 32.42 37.37 -18.46
C PHE A 3 31.19 36.93 -17.66
N LYS A 4 30.88 37.67 -16.60
CA LYS A 4 29.56 37.77 -15.96
C LYS A 4 28.73 38.79 -16.73
N PRO A 5 27.41 38.69 -16.76
CA PRO A 5 26.59 39.90 -16.82
C PRO A 5 25.72 40.08 -15.58
N ASN A 6 25.65 41.37 -15.24
CA ASN A 6 25.00 42.01 -14.11
C ASN A 6 23.49 41.83 -14.04
N SER A 7 23.03 41.79 -12.80
CA SER A 7 21.65 41.98 -12.38
C SER A 7 21.15 43.41 -12.68
N LEU A 8 20.04 43.53 -13.39
CA LEU A 8 19.23 44.77 -13.41
C LEU A 8 18.00 44.54 -12.51
N ARG A 9 18.02 45.20 -11.35
CA ARG A 9 16.83 45.38 -10.53
C ARG A 9 15.98 46.48 -11.15
N THR A 10 14.82 46.11 -11.69
CA THR A 10 13.80 47.11 -12.08
C THR A 10 12.89 47.35 -10.89
N VAL A 11 13.02 48.53 -10.30
CA VAL A 11 12.10 49.06 -9.30
C VAL A 11 10.86 49.56 -10.07
N MET A 12 9.72 48.89 -9.88
CA MET A 12 8.45 49.36 -10.44
C MET A 12 7.77 50.25 -9.42
N LEU A 13 7.76 51.55 -9.74
CA LEU A 13 7.06 52.59 -9.02
C LEU A 13 5.55 52.40 -9.28
N MET A 14 4.77 52.09 -8.24
CA MET A 14 3.29 52.12 -8.33
C MET A 14 2.83 53.58 -8.28
N ALA A 15 2.34 54.06 -9.40
CA ALA A 15 1.58 55.31 -9.45
C ALA A 15 0.13 55.00 -9.08
N VAL A 16 -0.31 55.48 -7.92
CA VAL A 16 -1.74 55.48 -7.53
C VAL A 16 -2.41 56.63 -8.30
N ALA A 17 -3.26 56.27 -9.27
CA ALA A 17 -4.18 57.22 -9.90
C ALA A 17 -5.56 57.13 -9.23
N PRO A 18 -6.16 58.21 -8.79
CA PRO A 18 -7.52 58.20 -8.29
C PRO A 18 -8.49 58.03 -9.47
N VAL A 19 -9.24 56.94 -9.50
CA VAL A 19 -10.37 56.78 -10.43
C VAL A 19 -11.54 57.56 -9.91
N ILE A 20 -11.81 58.68 -10.59
CA ILE A 20 -13.05 59.47 -10.43
C ILE A 20 -14.18 58.61 -11.03
N GLY A 21 -15.10 58.13 -10.17
CA GLY A 21 -16.28 57.44 -10.58
C GLY A 21 -17.23 58.35 -11.36
N LEU A 22 -17.40 58.08 -12.66
CA LEU A 22 -18.55 58.57 -13.42
C LEU A 22 -19.71 57.63 -13.17
N ALA A 23 -20.67 58.12 -12.41
CA ALA A 23 -21.98 57.50 -12.28
C ALA A 23 -22.72 57.54 -13.63
N PHE A 24 -22.79 56.40 -14.32
CA PHE A 24 -23.77 56.22 -15.37
C PHE A 24 -25.09 55.86 -14.72
N GLN A 25 -26.00 56.81 -14.66
CA GLN A 25 -27.43 56.54 -14.44
C GLN A 25 -27.95 55.79 -15.68
N SER A 26 -28.12 54.48 -15.54
CA SER A 26 -28.93 53.70 -16.46
C SER A 26 -30.39 53.81 -15.99
N CYS A 27 -31.18 54.57 -16.70
CA CYS A 27 -32.65 54.46 -16.64
C CYS A 27 -33.03 53.13 -17.29
N GLY A 28 -33.30 52.13 -16.49
CA GLY A 28 -34.09 50.94 -16.85
C GLY A 28 -35.35 50.99 -16.01
N ASP A 29 -36.47 51.19 -16.70
CA ASP A 29 -37.83 51.27 -16.14
C ASP A 29 -38.28 49.82 -15.82
N ASP A 30 -37.90 49.31 -14.64
CA ASP A 30 -38.57 48.21 -13.98
C ASP A 30 -38.97 48.68 -12.60
N ASN A 31 -40.23 49.13 -12.51
CA ASN A 31 -40.87 49.66 -11.30
C ASN A 31 -41.15 48.52 -10.30
N ASP A 32 -40.16 47.94 -9.73
CA ASP A 32 -40.26 47.20 -8.48
C ASP A 32 -39.81 48.12 -7.35
N ASP A 33 -40.71 49.06 -6.93
CA ASP A 33 -40.46 49.94 -5.79
C ASP A 33 -40.47 49.14 -4.47
N TYR A 34 -39.31 48.55 -4.14
CA TYR A 34 -39.10 47.96 -2.80
C TYR A 34 -38.82 49.10 -1.80
N PRO A 35 -39.47 49.10 -0.64
CA PRO A 35 -39.24 50.14 0.36
C PRO A 35 -37.82 50.03 0.91
N THR A 36 -37.07 51.13 0.90
CA THR A 36 -35.77 51.24 1.54
C THR A 36 -35.94 51.23 3.06
N VAL A 37 -35.28 50.28 3.75
CA VAL A 37 -35.33 50.15 5.21
C VAL A 37 -34.11 50.84 5.84
N ASP A 38 -32.89 50.52 5.46
CA ASP A 38 -31.68 51.15 6.00
C ASP A 38 -30.77 51.75 4.95
N GLY A 39 -30.95 51.44 3.68
CA GLY A 39 -30.15 51.98 2.57
C GLY A 39 -28.70 51.60 2.58
N GLN A 40 -28.32 50.52 3.28
CA GLN A 40 -26.97 50.02 3.34
C GLN A 40 -26.75 48.92 2.29
N ALA A 41 -25.48 48.69 1.94
CA ALA A 41 -25.15 47.56 1.09
C ALA A 41 -25.27 46.22 1.87
N PRO A 42 -25.59 45.12 1.17
CA PRO A 42 -25.76 43.81 1.81
C PRO A 42 -24.48 43.35 2.51
N THR A 43 -24.64 42.59 3.57
CA THR A 43 -23.55 41.93 4.24
C THR A 43 -23.34 40.55 3.67
N LEU A 44 -22.07 40.22 3.34
CA LEU A 44 -21.63 38.92 2.89
C LEU A 44 -20.60 38.36 3.90
N SER A 45 -20.82 37.16 4.37
CA SER A 45 -19.88 36.43 5.23
C SER A 45 -19.59 35.06 4.58
N LEU A 46 -18.48 34.96 3.89
CA LEU A 46 -18.03 33.69 3.31
C LEU A 46 -17.46 32.80 4.42
N LYS A 47 -17.65 31.48 4.29
CA LYS A 47 -17.17 30.51 5.26
C LYS A 47 -15.63 30.46 5.32
N THR A 48 -14.98 30.74 4.18
CA THR A 48 -13.53 30.83 4.05
C THR A 48 -13.15 31.81 2.93
N ASN A 49 -11.96 32.36 3.00
CA ASN A 49 -11.36 33.15 1.91
C ASN A 49 -10.35 32.34 1.07
N HIS A 50 -10.10 31.09 1.43
CA HIS A 50 -9.26 30.16 0.65
C HIS A 50 -9.88 28.75 0.66
N LEU A 51 -10.04 28.19 -0.53
CA LEU A 51 -10.53 26.82 -0.76
C LEU A 51 -9.46 26.03 -1.49
N GLN A 52 -8.89 25.03 -0.80
CA GLN A 52 -8.08 24.02 -1.42
C GLN A 52 -9.01 22.91 -1.94
N VAL A 53 -8.96 22.63 -3.24
CA VAL A 53 -9.86 21.70 -3.90
C VAL A 53 -9.09 20.62 -4.64
N GLU A 54 -9.69 19.46 -4.75
CA GLU A 54 -9.14 18.36 -5.55
C GLU A 54 -9.68 18.47 -6.98
N PRO A 55 -8.80 18.44 -8.01
CA PRO A 55 -9.21 18.47 -9.40
C PRO A 55 -10.24 17.38 -9.74
N GLY A 56 -11.34 17.76 -10.41
CA GLY A 56 -12.42 16.86 -10.77
C GLY A 56 -13.40 16.51 -9.63
N ARG A 57 -13.16 16.95 -8.40
CA ARG A 57 -14.04 16.70 -7.25
C ARG A 57 -14.90 17.91 -6.92
N THR A 58 -16.20 17.69 -6.82
CA THR A 58 -17.16 18.74 -6.47
C THR A 58 -16.92 19.28 -5.06
N PHE A 59 -16.91 20.60 -4.92
CA PHE A 59 -16.88 21.32 -3.65
C PHE A 59 -18.01 22.36 -3.58
N ASN A 60 -18.30 22.86 -2.38
CA ASN A 60 -19.32 23.88 -2.19
C ASN A 60 -18.69 25.24 -1.85
N ILE A 61 -19.19 26.28 -2.50
CA ILE A 61 -18.96 27.68 -2.15
C ILE A 61 -20.03 28.06 -1.14
N GLU A 62 -19.64 28.37 0.09
CA GLU A 62 -20.58 28.56 1.20
C GLU A 62 -20.41 29.92 1.87
N GLY A 63 -21.53 30.48 2.30
CA GLY A 63 -21.58 31.76 2.99
C GLY A 63 -22.97 32.11 3.48
N THR A 64 -23.06 33.21 4.22
CA THR A 64 -24.33 33.80 4.63
C THR A 64 -24.41 35.21 4.11
N VAL A 65 -25.60 35.58 3.65
CA VAL A 65 -25.89 36.88 3.07
C VAL A 65 -27.07 37.47 3.80
N LYS A 66 -27.02 38.75 4.17
CA LYS A 66 -28.10 39.46 4.87
C LYS A 66 -28.22 40.89 4.35
N ASP A 67 -29.45 41.35 4.27
CA ASP A 67 -29.78 42.73 3.94
C ASP A 67 -31.16 43.11 4.50
N ALA A 68 -31.27 44.33 5.07
CA ALA A 68 -32.51 44.80 5.64
C ALA A 68 -33.49 45.31 4.56
N ASP A 69 -33.01 45.81 3.44
CA ASP A 69 -33.83 46.26 2.31
C ASP A 69 -34.34 45.06 1.48
N GLY A 70 -33.59 43.95 1.49
CA GLY A 70 -33.90 42.73 0.76
C GLY A 70 -32.86 42.38 -0.30
N LEU A 71 -32.69 41.08 -0.52
CA LEU A 71 -31.68 40.50 -1.43
C LEU A 71 -32.21 40.36 -2.84
N ARG A 72 -31.49 40.88 -3.86
CA ARG A 72 -31.80 40.73 -5.28
C ARG A 72 -31.13 39.52 -5.90
N SER A 73 -29.77 39.49 -5.83
CA SER A 73 -28.99 38.45 -6.51
C SER A 73 -27.66 38.17 -5.86
N ILE A 74 -27.11 36.98 -6.16
CA ILE A 74 -25.74 36.59 -5.83
C ILE A 74 -25.07 36.16 -7.13
N ARG A 75 -23.93 36.78 -7.47
CA ARG A 75 -23.12 36.40 -8.62
C ARG A 75 -21.79 35.78 -8.17
N LEU A 76 -21.50 34.63 -8.76
CA LEU A 76 -20.25 33.92 -8.62
C LEU A 76 -19.48 34.04 -9.92
N LYS A 77 -18.31 34.72 -9.91
CA LYS A 77 -17.52 34.96 -11.12
C LYS A 77 -16.06 34.62 -10.95
N SER A 78 -15.53 33.77 -11.83
CA SER A 78 -14.13 33.49 -11.98
C SER A 78 -13.81 33.09 -13.43
N GLU A 79 -13.02 33.94 -14.12
CA GLU A 79 -12.66 33.66 -15.52
C GLU A 79 -11.80 32.39 -15.64
N GLY A 80 -10.83 32.18 -14.72
CA GLY A 80 -9.96 31.01 -14.71
C GLY A 80 -10.71 29.71 -14.44
N MET A 81 -11.82 29.76 -13.70
CA MET A 81 -12.69 28.63 -13.44
C MET A 81 -13.77 28.46 -14.52
N LEU A 82 -13.83 29.34 -15.49
CA LEU A 82 -14.95 29.40 -16.47
C LEU A 82 -16.32 29.47 -15.78
N LEU A 83 -16.40 30.15 -14.63
CA LEU A 83 -17.62 30.29 -13.84
C LEU A 83 -18.09 31.73 -13.94
N ASP A 84 -19.33 31.88 -14.40
CA ASP A 84 -20.11 33.15 -14.32
C ASP A 84 -21.55 32.76 -14.07
N LYS A 85 -21.94 32.72 -12.81
CA LYS A 85 -23.27 32.27 -12.39
C LYS A 85 -23.94 33.33 -11.53
N THR A 86 -25.10 33.76 -11.96
CA THR A 86 -26.01 34.60 -11.15
C THR A 86 -27.14 33.75 -10.59
N ILE A 87 -27.36 33.84 -9.30
CA ILE A 87 -28.48 33.28 -8.57
C ILE A 87 -29.44 34.46 -8.34
N ASN A 88 -30.49 34.55 -9.12
CA ASN A 88 -31.50 35.62 -9.00
C ASN A 88 -32.51 35.24 -7.91
N LEU A 89 -32.33 35.81 -6.71
CA LEU A 89 -33.15 35.47 -5.55
C LEU A 89 -34.59 36.00 -5.71
N LEU A 90 -34.79 37.18 -6.34
CA LEU A 90 -36.12 37.70 -6.62
C LEU A 90 -36.93 36.82 -7.58
N GLU A 91 -36.25 36.20 -8.56
CA GLU A 91 -36.89 35.32 -9.52
C GLU A 91 -37.22 33.95 -8.90
N ILE A 92 -36.29 33.41 -8.12
CA ILE A 92 -36.45 32.11 -7.49
C ILE A 92 -37.51 32.13 -6.38
N TYR A 93 -37.57 33.21 -5.62
CA TYR A 93 -38.45 33.36 -4.46
C TYR A 93 -39.49 34.49 -4.71
N SER A 94 -40.12 34.48 -5.90
CA SER A 94 -41.02 35.52 -6.40
C SER A 94 -42.13 35.91 -5.44
N ASP A 95 -42.50 35.03 -4.51
CA ASP A 95 -43.60 35.25 -3.55
C ASP A 95 -43.14 35.86 -2.21
N SER A 96 -41.82 36.00 -1.98
CA SER A 96 -41.30 36.57 -0.72
C SER A 96 -39.91 37.18 -0.89
N LEU A 97 -39.78 38.45 -0.51
CA LEU A 97 -38.48 39.12 -0.44
C LEU A 97 -37.64 38.50 0.66
N LEU A 98 -36.45 38.01 0.30
CA LEU A 98 -35.51 37.45 1.26
C LEU A 98 -34.62 38.52 1.88
N HIS A 99 -34.41 38.45 3.19
CA HIS A 99 -33.49 39.30 3.93
C HIS A 99 -32.27 38.54 4.41
N ASP A 100 -32.35 37.20 4.45
CA ASP A 100 -31.29 36.26 4.81
C ASP A 100 -31.22 35.14 3.78
N TYR A 101 -30.02 34.77 3.36
CA TYR A 101 -29.80 33.62 2.49
C TYR A 101 -28.53 32.87 2.84
N ASN A 102 -28.62 31.56 2.90
CA ASN A 102 -27.46 30.68 3.08
C ASN A 102 -26.98 30.20 1.69
N LEU A 103 -25.92 30.83 1.20
CA LEU A 103 -25.27 30.42 -0.03
C LEU A 103 -24.66 29.04 0.12
N SER A 104 -24.99 28.13 -0.77
CA SER A 104 -24.31 26.85 -0.98
C SER A 104 -24.38 26.52 -2.46
N TYR A 105 -23.29 26.73 -3.18
CA TYR A 105 -23.20 26.50 -4.61
C TYR A 105 -22.16 25.43 -4.91
N ALA A 106 -22.59 24.32 -5.51
CA ALA A 106 -21.73 23.22 -5.88
C ALA A 106 -21.02 23.51 -7.21
N TYR A 107 -19.69 23.35 -7.24
CA TYR A 107 -18.88 23.51 -8.43
C TYR A 107 -17.89 22.35 -8.55
N THR A 108 -17.66 21.87 -9.78
CA THR A 108 -16.68 20.82 -10.07
C THR A 108 -15.55 21.42 -10.91
N PRO A 109 -14.33 21.54 -10.38
CA PRO A 109 -13.17 22.02 -11.14
C PRO A 109 -12.81 21.03 -12.25
N ALA A 110 -12.15 21.53 -13.30
CA ALA A 110 -11.64 20.67 -14.34
C ALA A 110 -10.59 19.69 -13.78
N SER A 111 -10.58 18.46 -14.31
CA SER A 111 -9.69 17.38 -13.82
C SER A 111 -8.22 17.57 -14.21
N ASP A 112 -7.92 18.52 -15.09
CA ASP A 112 -6.58 18.87 -15.54
C ASP A 112 -5.93 20.00 -14.73
N TRP A 113 -6.58 20.49 -13.67
CA TRP A 113 -5.92 21.39 -12.74
C TRP A 113 -4.73 20.73 -12.09
N THR A 114 -3.71 21.51 -11.78
CA THR A 114 -2.52 21.06 -11.07
C THR A 114 -2.43 21.73 -9.70
N ASP A 115 -1.50 21.30 -8.86
CA ASP A 115 -1.27 21.90 -7.54
C ASP A 115 -0.87 23.38 -7.62
N ASP A 116 -0.31 23.82 -8.74
CA ASP A 116 0.02 25.23 -8.99
C ASP A 116 -1.16 26.05 -9.52
N THR A 117 -2.28 25.41 -9.82
CA THR A 117 -3.50 26.08 -10.31
C THR A 117 -4.15 26.87 -9.18
N SER A 118 -4.39 28.16 -9.40
CA SER A 118 -5.04 29.00 -8.40
C SER A 118 -5.78 30.14 -9.08
N PHE A 119 -7.08 30.31 -8.74
CA PHE A 119 -7.94 31.29 -9.34
C PHE A 119 -8.71 32.09 -8.28
N PRO A 120 -8.86 33.40 -8.46
CA PRO A 120 -9.78 34.19 -7.66
C PRO A 120 -11.22 33.90 -8.09
N LEU A 121 -12.10 33.73 -7.11
CA LEU A 121 -13.53 33.63 -7.27
C LEU A 121 -14.16 34.84 -6.56
N GLU A 122 -14.77 35.71 -7.31
CA GLU A 122 -15.53 36.82 -6.78
C GLU A 122 -16.99 36.42 -6.50
N VAL A 123 -17.42 36.70 -5.28
CA VAL A 123 -18.82 36.53 -4.84
C VAL A 123 -19.36 37.93 -4.60
N THR A 124 -20.29 38.35 -5.45
CA THR A 124 -20.96 39.65 -5.38
C THR A 124 -22.41 39.46 -5.02
N VAL A 125 -22.84 40.14 -4.00
CA VAL A 125 -24.26 40.19 -3.58
C VAL A 125 -24.81 41.56 -3.91
N GLU A 126 -26.02 41.58 -4.42
CA GLU A 126 -26.78 42.80 -4.77
C GLU A 126 -28.10 42.80 -4.00
N ASP A 127 -28.45 43.93 -3.42
CA ASP A 127 -29.75 44.16 -2.79
C ASP A 127 -30.81 44.68 -3.81
N VAL A 128 -32.02 44.82 -3.36
CA VAL A 128 -33.12 45.34 -4.22
C VAL A 128 -32.93 46.82 -4.58
N GLY A 129 -32.10 47.56 -3.84
CA GLY A 129 -31.75 48.96 -4.16
C GLY A 129 -30.55 49.09 -5.11
N GLY A 130 -29.99 47.99 -5.61
CA GLY A 130 -28.84 47.95 -6.54
C GLY A 130 -27.47 48.19 -5.88
N ARG A 131 -27.40 48.14 -4.54
CA ARG A 131 -26.13 48.27 -3.81
C ARG A 131 -25.48 46.90 -3.72
N THR A 132 -24.15 46.85 -3.76
CA THR A 132 -23.44 45.61 -3.86
C THR A 132 -22.34 45.46 -2.79
N THR A 133 -22.08 44.23 -2.38
CA THR A 133 -20.90 43.82 -1.60
C THR A 133 -20.22 42.66 -2.30
N THR A 134 -18.90 42.77 -2.46
CA THR A 134 -18.09 41.74 -3.10
C THR A 134 -17.00 41.23 -2.15
N GLN A 135 -16.85 39.94 -2.10
CA GLN A 135 -15.70 39.25 -1.45
C GLN A 135 -15.07 38.27 -2.42
N THR A 136 -13.78 38.01 -2.21
CA THR A 136 -13.01 37.09 -3.05
C THR A 136 -12.57 35.88 -2.25
N ILE A 137 -12.77 34.71 -2.83
CA ILE A 137 -12.21 33.42 -2.36
C ILE A 137 -11.05 33.05 -3.29
N GLN A 138 -9.89 32.71 -2.75
CA GLN A 138 -8.84 32.09 -3.54
C GLN A 138 -9.12 30.59 -3.62
N VAL A 139 -9.29 30.03 -4.83
CA VAL A 139 -9.53 28.60 -5.06
C VAL A 139 -8.27 28.01 -5.66
N SER A 140 -7.66 27.03 -5.00
CA SER A 140 -6.42 26.39 -5.42
C SER A 140 -6.59 24.88 -5.62
N GLY A 141 -5.91 24.31 -6.63
CA GLY A 141 -5.97 22.89 -7.02
C GLY A 141 -5.12 21.94 -6.15
N ASP A 142 -4.51 22.45 -5.10
CA ASP A 142 -3.59 21.72 -4.22
C ASP A 142 -4.29 20.95 -3.08
N GLY A 143 -5.62 20.85 -3.12
CA GLY A 143 -6.40 20.06 -2.18
C GLY A 143 -6.06 18.57 -2.22
N ASP A 144 -6.08 17.92 -1.08
CA ASP A 144 -5.88 16.50 -0.90
C ASP A 144 -6.94 15.93 0.05
N PHE A 145 -7.67 14.93 -0.42
CA PHE A 145 -8.74 14.27 0.33
C PHE A 145 -8.52 12.76 0.41
N THR A 146 -7.33 12.31 0.00
CA THR A 146 -6.93 10.91 0.05
C THR A 146 -6.08 10.70 1.30
N ALA A 147 -6.51 9.80 2.17
CA ALA A 147 -5.75 9.51 3.37
C ALA A 147 -4.46 8.72 3.05
N PRO A 148 -3.38 8.92 3.82
CA PRO A 148 -2.18 8.12 3.73
C PRO A 148 -2.46 6.61 3.85
N VAL A 149 -1.60 5.78 3.30
CA VAL A 149 -1.73 4.33 3.30
C VAL A 149 -0.49 3.69 3.92
N PHE A 150 -0.69 2.66 4.76
CA PHE A 150 0.40 1.79 5.17
C PHE A 150 0.75 0.83 4.03
N ALA A 151 1.84 1.10 3.32
CA ALA A 151 2.40 0.15 2.35
C ALA A 151 2.97 -1.10 3.06
N ALA A 152 3.50 -0.90 4.28
CA ALA A 152 3.82 -1.97 5.23
C ALA A 152 3.39 -1.52 6.63
N ALA A 153 2.31 -2.10 7.13
CA ALA A 153 1.82 -1.85 8.49
C ALA A 153 2.59 -2.70 9.51
N PRO A 154 2.70 -2.25 10.78
CA PRO A 154 3.09 -3.13 11.88
C PRO A 154 2.15 -4.33 11.99
N SER A 155 2.67 -5.46 12.45
CA SER A 155 1.84 -6.65 12.71
C SER A 155 0.79 -6.36 13.79
N GLU A 156 -0.39 -6.99 13.69
CA GLU A 156 -1.46 -6.86 14.67
C GLU A 156 -1.02 -7.34 16.06
N GLU A 157 -0.13 -8.33 16.12
CA GLU A 157 0.51 -8.83 17.31
C GLU A 157 2.03 -8.69 17.20
N LEU A 158 2.64 -8.11 18.23
CA LEU A 158 4.07 -7.92 18.38
C LEU A 158 4.52 -8.61 19.66
N THR A 159 5.61 -9.38 19.59
CA THR A 159 6.16 -10.03 20.76
C THR A 159 7.46 -9.35 21.16
N VAL A 160 7.56 -9.01 22.44
CA VAL A 160 8.79 -8.51 23.07
C VAL A 160 9.22 -9.50 24.13
N LEU A 161 10.47 -9.93 24.05
CA LEU A 161 11.00 -10.89 24.99
C LEU A 161 11.51 -10.19 26.26
N VAL A 162 11.19 -10.75 27.41
CA VAL A 162 11.71 -10.31 28.72
C VAL A 162 13.23 -10.24 28.73
N GLN A 163 13.88 -11.15 27.99
CA GLN A 163 15.33 -11.23 27.87
C GLN A 163 15.94 -10.12 27.00
N ASN A 164 15.14 -9.56 26.07
CA ASN A 164 15.50 -8.42 25.24
C ASN A 164 14.31 -7.46 25.17
N PRO A 165 14.10 -6.61 26.19
CA PRO A 165 12.89 -5.82 26.36
C PRO A 165 12.88 -4.58 25.44
N LYS A 166 13.02 -4.80 24.14
CA LYS A 166 13.02 -3.77 23.10
C LYS A 166 11.99 -4.08 22.05
N LEU A 167 11.14 -3.11 21.79
CA LEU A 167 10.20 -3.13 20.67
C LEU A 167 10.83 -2.41 19.47
N SER A 168 11.18 -3.13 18.44
CA SER A 168 11.57 -2.55 17.14
C SER A 168 10.33 -2.37 16.28
N LEU A 169 9.97 -1.12 16.03
CA LEU A 169 8.81 -0.74 15.24
C LEU A 169 9.24 -0.31 13.83
N ASN A 170 8.80 -1.05 12.83
CA ASN A 170 9.00 -0.74 11.43
C ASN A 170 7.65 -0.56 10.74
N ALA A 171 7.52 0.49 9.93
CA ALA A 171 6.37 0.71 9.08
C ALA A 171 6.77 1.51 7.84
N THR A 172 6.13 1.25 6.70
CA THR A 172 6.27 2.06 5.49
C THR A 172 4.94 2.68 5.18
N VAL A 173 4.92 3.98 4.99
CA VAL A 173 3.72 4.75 4.69
C VAL A 173 3.89 5.52 3.39
N THR A 174 2.82 5.63 2.64
CA THR A 174 2.78 6.37 1.36
C THR A 174 1.57 7.28 1.31
N ASP A 175 1.68 8.31 0.51
CA ASP A 175 0.62 9.27 0.26
C ASP A 175 0.68 9.77 -1.19
N ASN A 176 -0.45 10.17 -1.74
CA ASN A 176 -0.51 10.66 -3.12
C ASN A 176 0.12 12.04 -3.31
N LYS A 177 0.16 12.88 -2.25
CA LYS A 177 0.73 14.23 -2.31
C LYS A 177 1.81 14.47 -1.28
N LYS A 178 1.49 14.54 0.00
CA LYS A 178 2.48 14.92 1.01
C LYS A 178 2.15 14.43 2.40
N LEU A 179 2.97 13.56 2.94
CA LEU A 179 2.98 13.18 4.34
C LEU A 179 3.38 14.36 5.25
N GLN A 180 2.85 14.39 6.46
CA GLN A 180 3.15 15.40 7.49
C GLN A 180 3.74 14.81 8.76
N SER A 181 3.09 13.79 9.34
CA SER A 181 3.55 13.22 10.60
C SER A 181 3.11 11.77 10.82
N ILE A 182 3.89 11.07 11.63
CA ILE A 182 3.53 9.77 12.21
C ILE A 182 3.51 9.93 13.72
N VAL A 183 2.45 9.41 14.36
CA VAL A 183 2.31 9.39 15.82
C VAL A 183 2.22 7.94 16.27
N VAL A 184 3.14 7.54 17.14
CA VAL A 184 3.14 6.24 17.83
C VAL A 184 2.66 6.47 19.25
N ASP A 185 1.59 5.80 19.63
CA ASP A 185 0.95 5.94 20.93
C ASP A 185 0.86 4.59 21.65
N ILE A 186 1.48 4.49 22.83
CA ILE A 186 1.41 3.33 23.71
C ILE A 186 0.97 3.84 25.10
N PRO A 187 -0.32 4.01 25.32
CA PRO A 187 -0.84 4.68 26.52
C PRO A 187 -0.42 4.02 27.83
N GLY A 188 -0.32 2.68 27.85
CA GLY A 188 0.13 1.92 29.03
C GLY A 188 1.58 2.21 29.46
N LEU A 189 2.37 2.84 28.60
CA LEU A 189 3.76 3.24 28.87
C LEU A 189 3.94 4.77 28.87
N ASN A 190 2.86 5.54 28.72
CA ASN A 190 2.88 6.99 28.54
C ASN A 190 3.76 7.43 27.35
N ILE A 191 3.86 6.60 26.30
CA ILE A 191 4.55 6.93 25.07
C ILE A 191 3.54 7.57 24.11
N ASN A 192 3.84 8.81 23.69
CA ASN A 192 3.17 9.48 22.58
C ASN A 192 4.26 10.17 21.75
N ASP A 193 4.82 9.43 20.82
CA ASP A 193 5.97 9.85 20.01
C ASP A 193 5.49 10.33 18.64
N SER A 194 5.69 11.62 18.37
CA SER A 194 5.32 12.25 17.10
C SER A 194 6.56 12.57 16.28
N VAL A 195 6.63 12.03 15.08
CA VAL A 195 7.71 12.25 14.11
C VAL A 195 7.19 13.08 12.96
N LEU A 196 7.77 14.24 12.75
CA LEU A 196 7.51 15.04 11.55
C LEU A 196 8.19 14.38 10.35
N ILE A 197 7.46 14.22 9.28
CA ILE A 197 7.89 13.57 8.04
C ILE A 197 7.53 14.43 6.84
N SER A 198 8.04 14.10 5.67
CA SER A 198 7.78 14.86 4.43
C SER A 198 7.98 13.95 3.22
N GLY A 199 7.50 14.39 2.06
CA GLY A 199 7.51 13.59 0.83
C GLY A 199 6.27 12.71 0.71
N THR A 200 6.28 11.82 -0.26
CA THR A 200 5.16 10.91 -0.57
C THR A 200 5.37 9.50 -0.02
N GLU A 201 6.55 9.22 0.53
CA GLU A 201 6.89 7.93 1.15
C GLU A 201 7.80 8.16 2.37
N TYR A 202 7.57 7.40 3.43
CA TYR A 202 8.42 7.40 4.61
C TYR A 202 8.49 6.02 5.24
N GLN A 203 9.71 5.62 5.63
CA GLN A 203 9.96 4.41 6.40
C GLN A 203 10.24 4.76 7.86
N LEU A 204 9.30 4.44 8.73
CA LEU A 204 9.48 4.54 10.18
C LEU A 204 10.38 3.39 10.66
N LYS A 205 11.41 3.72 11.44
CA LYS A 205 12.24 2.77 12.19
C LYS A 205 12.49 3.34 13.58
N LYS A 206 11.87 2.75 14.58
CA LYS A 206 11.95 3.19 15.98
C LYS A 206 12.15 2.01 16.90
N VAL A 207 12.88 2.21 17.97
CA VAL A 207 13.05 1.23 19.05
C VAL A 207 12.56 1.85 20.34
N TYR A 208 11.70 1.13 21.04
CA TYR A 208 11.17 1.52 22.35
C TYR A 208 11.62 0.52 23.42
N GLU A 209 12.15 1.04 24.54
CA GLU A 209 12.42 0.21 25.70
C GLU A 209 11.10 -0.21 26.35
N MET A 210 10.96 -1.51 26.62
CA MET A 210 9.75 -2.10 27.15
C MET A 210 9.98 -2.58 28.60
N PRO A 211 8.93 -2.62 29.45
CA PRO A 211 9.05 -3.27 30.74
C PRO A 211 9.32 -4.78 30.61
N THR A 212 9.99 -5.37 31.61
CA THR A 212 10.19 -6.82 31.70
C THR A 212 9.03 -7.56 32.38
N THR A 213 8.01 -6.83 32.81
CA THR A 213 6.79 -7.44 33.36
C THR A 213 5.98 -8.08 32.25
N GLN A 214 5.69 -9.36 32.37
CA GLN A 214 4.88 -10.10 31.41
C GLN A 214 3.44 -9.57 31.41
N THR A 215 3.12 -8.79 30.38
CA THR A 215 1.80 -8.20 30.17
C THR A 215 1.64 -7.73 28.73
N SER A 216 0.46 -7.36 28.34
CA SER A 216 0.18 -6.85 27.02
C SER A 216 -0.08 -5.34 27.05
N TYR A 217 0.38 -4.64 26.03
CA TYR A 217 0.16 -3.22 25.81
C TYR A 217 -0.52 -3.00 24.45
N MET A 218 -1.44 -2.03 24.42
CA MET A 218 -2.01 -1.57 23.16
C MET A 218 -1.12 -0.48 22.58
N MET A 219 -0.87 -0.56 21.28
CA MET A 219 -0.19 0.46 20.50
C MET A 219 -1.09 0.89 19.34
N SER A 220 -1.12 2.19 19.07
CA SER A 220 -1.66 2.71 17.80
C SER A 220 -0.59 3.49 17.05
N VAL A 221 -0.61 3.37 15.72
CA VAL A 221 0.22 4.17 14.82
C VAL A 221 -0.70 4.94 13.90
N ARG A 222 -0.63 6.27 13.97
CA ARG A 222 -1.42 7.19 13.17
C ARG A 222 -0.53 7.95 12.22
N VAL A 223 -0.95 8.04 10.97
CA VAL A 223 -0.26 8.81 9.93
C VAL A 223 -1.16 9.94 9.46
N TYR A 224 -0.58 11.11 9.33
CA TYR A 224 -1.27 12.30 8.85
C TYR A 224 -0.57 12.83 7.60
N ASP A 225 -1.35 13.27 6.64
CA ASP A 225 -0.88 14.09 5.52
C ASP A 225 -0.84 15.59 5.87
N ALA A 226 -0.43 16.41 4.91
CA ALA A 226 -0.30 17.86 5.08
C ALA A 226 -1.65 18.58 5.19
N LEU A 227 -2.75 17.98 4.76
CA LEU A 227 -4.11 18.54 4.84
C LEU A 227 -4.96 17.92 5.96
N GLY A 228 -4.37 17.02 6.77
CA GLY A 228 -4.99 16.48 7.98
C GLY A 228 -5.81 15.20 7.76
N ASN A 229 -5.76 14.59 6.56
CA ASN A 229 -6.31 13.25 6.40
C ASN A 229 -5.44 12.26 7.18
N LYS A 230 -6.06 11.21 7.72
CA LYS A 230 -5.35 10.27 8.58
C LYS A 230 -5.70 8.81 8.29
N THR A 231 -4.74 7.96 8.54
CA THR A 231 -4.93 6.51 8.67
C THR A 231 -4.33 6.02 9.98
N GLU A 232 -4.92 4.99 10.56
CA GLU A 232 -4.53 4.43 11.85
C GLU A 232 -4.49 2.90 11.77
N THR A 233 -3.49 2.31 12.42
CA THR A 233 -3.40 0.87 12.67
C THR A 233 -3.13 0.61 14.14
N ASN A 234 -3.58 -0.55 14.64
CA ASN A 234 -3.45 -0.93 16.03
C ASN A 234 -2.72 -2.27 16.14
N SER A 235 -1.91 -2.41 17.17
CA SER A 235 -1.19 -3.63 17.51
C SER A 235 -1.27 -3.94 18.99
N VAL A 236 -1.22 -5.23 19.33
CA VAL A 236 -1.04 -5.70 20.69
C VAL A 236 0.42 -6.07 20.88
N ILE A 237 1.10 -5.47 21.85
CA ILE A 237 2.48 -5.78 22.22
C ILE A 237 2.43 -6.74 23.40
N ASN A 238 2.87 -7.97 23.21
CA ASN A 238 2.92 -9.00 24.24
C ASN A 238 4.36 -9.12 24.79
N VAL A 239 4.56 -8.71 26.04
CA VAL A 239 5.82 -8.92 26.75
C VAL A 239 5.77 -10.31 27.40
N SER A 240 6.61 -11.24 26.97
CA SER A 240 6.57 -12.64 27.39
C SER A 240 7.95 -13.28 27.42
N GLU A 241 8.06 -14.43 28.06
CA GLU A 241 9.15 -15.34 27.82
C GLU A 241 9.08 -15.91 26.41
N LEU A 242 10.16 -16.54 25.94
CA LEU A 242 10.21 -17.14 24.61
C LEU A 242 9.09 -18.18 24.47
N PRO A 243 8.10 -17.97 23.57
CA PRO A 243 7.02 -18.93 23.39
C PRO A 243 7.44 -20.09 22.48
N ASP A 244 6.68 -21.19 22.53
CA ASP A 244 6.72 -22.22 21.51
C ASP A 244 5.90 -21.76 20.28
N PHE A 245 6.59 -21.26 19.27
CA PHE A 245 5.95 -20.71 18.08
C PHE A 245 5.32 -21.80 17.23
N GLN A 246 4.01 -21.73 17.00
CA GLN A 246 3.31 -22.69 16.15
C GLN A 246 3.67 -22.54 14.66
N LYS A 247 4.16 -21.36 14.25
CA LYS A 247 4.69 -21.10 12.92
C LYS A 247 6.12 -20.57 13.03
N MET A 248 6.98 -21.09 12.20
CA MET A 248 8.38 -20.68 12.07
C MET A 248 8.74 -20.68 10.59
N TYR A 249 9.49 -19.70 10.15
CA TYR A 249 9.86 -19.53 8.76
C TYR A 249 11.37 -19.49 8.58
N LEU A 250 11.87 -20.07 7.49
CA LEU A 250 13.23 -19.92 7.00
C LEU A 250 13.31 -18.71 6.08
N ALA A 251 14.22 -17.79 6.35
CA ALA A 251 14.58 -16.66 5.51
C ALA A 251 15.98 -16.88 4.90
N ASP A 252 16.05 -16.89 3.57
CA ASP A 252 17.28 -17.01 2.78
C ASP A 252 17.68 -15.67 2.11
N VAL A 253 17.22 -14.56 2.70
CA VAL A 253 17.48 -13.18 2.27
C VAL A 253 18.08 -12.37 3.42
N GLU A 254 18.68 -11.23 3.10
CA GLU A 254 19.43 -10.46 4.09
C GLU A 254 18.59 -9.41 4.81
N THR A 255 17.57 -8.84 4.12
CA THR A 255 16.83 -7.68 4.59
C THR A 255 15.32 -7.93 4.67
N ALA A 256 14.64 -7.19 5.55
CA ALA A 256 13.18 -7.21 5.66
C ALA A 256 12.49 -6.78 4.35
N ALA A 257 13.10 -5.85 3.60
CA ALA A 257 12.57 -5.43 2.30
C ALA A 257 12.56 -6.57 1.27
N GLU A 258 13.52 -7.50 1.34
CA GLU A 258 13.55 -8.69 0.49
C GLU A 258 12.51 -9.72 0.92
N LEU A 259 12.26 -9.89 2.24
CA LEU A 259 11.16 -10.73 2.74
C LEU A 259 9.80 -10.26 2.19
N THR A 260 9.57 -8.96 2.14
CA THR A 260 8.30 -8.36 1.73
C THR A 260 8.19 -8.10 0.22
N SER A 261 9.29 -8.23 -0.54
CA SER A 261 9.28 -8.09 -2.00
C SER A 261 8.73 -9.30 -2.73
N ASP A 262 8.60 -10.40 -2.02
CA ASP A 262 8.11 -11.68 -2.54
C ASP A 262 6.58 -11.66 -2.69
N LEU A 263 6.10 -12.34 -3.72
CA LEU A 263 4.67 -12.58 -3.84
C LEU A 263 4.25 -13.73 -2.93
N TYR A 264 5.10 -14.76 -2.84
CA TYR A 264 4.80 -15.98 -2.13
C TYR A 264 6.06 -16.84 -1.92
N GLY A 265 6.32 -17.27 -0.69
CA GLY A 265 7.32 -18.29 -0.37
C GLY A 265 8.63 -17.82 0.28
N VAL A 266 8.85 -16.52 0.43
CA VAL A 266 9.87 -15.96 1.33
C VAL A 266 9.17 -15.08 2.34
N PRO A 267 9.30 -15.35 3.62
CA PRO A 267 9.99 -16.46 4.27
C PRO A 267 9.23 -17.79 4.14
N MET A 268 9.95 -18.90 4.07
CA MET A 268 9.39 -20.23 3.83
C MET A 268 8.96 -20.88 5.15
N LEU A 269 7.67 -21.26 5.29
CA LEU A 269 7.18 -22.00 6.45
C LEU A 269 7.89 -23.33 6.61
N ILE A 270 8.37 -23.65 7.82
CA ILE A 270 9.06 -24.88 8.17
C ILE A 270 8.26 -25.72 9.16
N ASP A 271 8.71 -26.94 9.43
CA ASP A 271 7.99 -27.88 10.27
C ASP A 271 8.23 -27.61 11.76
N HIS A 272 7.17 -27.48 12.55
CA HIS A 272 7.18 -27.59 14.00
C HIS A 272 7.11 -29.08 14.34
N VAL A 273 8.20 -29.66 14.85
CA VAL A 273 8.33 -31.12 15.03
C VAL A 273 8.22 -31.55 16.48
N GLY A 274 8.05 -30.65 17.39
CA GLY A 274 7.88 -30.87 18.83
C GLY A 274 8.02 -29.57 19.59
N GLU A 275 7.74 -29.56 20.87
CA GLU A 275 7.81 -28.37 21.71
C GLU A 275 9.19 -27.71 21.60
N TYR A 276 9.21 -26.45 21.15
CA TYR A 276 10.39 -25.63 20.83
C TYR A 276 11.31 -26.22 19.74
N LYS A 277 10.89 -27.24 19.00
CA LYS A 277 11.74 -27.93 18.00
C LYS A 277 11.21 -27.76 16.61
N TYR A 278 12.10 -27.39 15.70
CA TYR A 278 11.77 -27.10 14.32
C TYR A 278 12.69 -27.85 13.36
N LYS A 279 12.17 -28.11 12.16
CA LYS A 279 12.93 -28.74 11.07
C LYS A 279 12.66 -28.02 9.75
N ALA A 280 13.70 -27.63 9.06
CA ALA A 280 13.66 -27.15 7.70
C ALA A 280 14.28 -28.16 6.74
N LEU A 281 13.59 -28.43 5.62
CA LEU A 281 14.19 -29.05 4.44
C LEU A 281 14.33 -27.97 3.38
N TYR A 282 15.55 -27.77 2.91
CA TYR A 282 15.87 -26.64 2.03
C TYR A 282 16.82 -27.05 0.91
N TYR A 283 16.58 -26.54 -0.30
CA TYR A 283 17.53 -26.65 -1.41
C TYR A 283 18.34 -25.38 -1.57
N ASN A 284 19.62 -25.46 -1.26
CA ASN A 284 20.56 -24.35 -1.45
C ASN A 284 21.01 -24.29 -2.93
N LYS A 285 20.65 -23.21 -3.61
CA LYS A 285 21.01 -22.99 -5.03
C LYS A 285 22.43 -22.43 -5.22
N LYS A 286 23.00 -21.83 -4.18
CA LYS A 286 24.29 -21.12 -4.26
C LYS A 286 25.07 -21.36 -2.99
N ALA A 287 26.33 -21.78 -3.14
CA ALA A 287 27.26 -21.87 -2.02
C ALA A 287 27.42 -20.51 -1.33
N GLY A 288 27.44 -20.52 0.01
CA GLY A 288 27.55 -19.34 0.83
C GLY A 288 26.22 -18.64 1.13
N THR A 289 25.07 -19.24 0.81
CA THR A 289 23.76 -18.70 1.20
C THR A 289 23.62 -18.75 2.71
N GLY A 290 23.29 -17.61 3.31
CA GLY A 290 22.95 -17.51 4.73
C GLY A 290 21.46 -17.72 4.96
N VAL A 291 21.09 -18.53 5.95
CA VAL A 291 19.71 -18.74 6.37
C VAL A 291 19.51 -18.38 7.83
N ARG A 292 18.36 -17.82 8.14
CA ARG A 292 17.90 -17.48 9.50
C ARG A 292 16.45 -17.94 9.67
N PHE A 293 15.98 -17.98 10.92
CA PHE A 293 14.60 -18.38 11.19
C PHE A 293 13.86 -17.28 11.92
N VAL A 294 12.61 -17.04 11.51
CA VAL A 294 11.77 -15.98 12.07
C VAL A 294 10.35 -16.51 12.34
N PRO A 295 9.74 -16.17 13.49
CA PRO A 295 8.35 -16.54 13.76
C PRO A 295 7.34 -15.61 13.09
N GLN A 296 7.77 -14.41 12.66
CA GLN A 296 6.97 -13.43 11.94
C GLN A 296 7.35 -13.38 10.46
N PRO A 297 6.39 -13.24 9.51
CA PRO A 297 6.68 -13.35 8.09
C PRO A 297 7.23 -12.08 7.43
N THR A 298 7.20 -10.92 8.08
CA THR A 298 7.43 -9.61 7.42
C THR A 298 8.72 -8.90 7.82
N ASP A 299 9.37 -9.32 8.90
CA ASP A 299 10.58 -8.67 9.42
C ASP A 299 11.46 -9.67 10.16
N PHE A 300 12.73 -9.32 10.37
CA PHE A 300 13.64 -10.02 11.27
C PHE A 300 13.48 -9.59 12.73
N GLU A 301 12.81 -8.50 12.96
CA GLU A 301 12.42 -7.99 14.29
C GLU A 301 10.97 -8.42 14.63
N PRO A 302 10.62 -8.61 15.89
CA PRO A 302 11.46 -8.49 17.10
C PRO A 302 12.25 -9.76 17.44
N ILE A 303 12.05 -10.89 16.75
CA ILE A 303 12.68 -12.18 17.03
C ILE A 303 13.27 -12.75 15.74
N CYS A 304 14.53 -13.07 15.77
CA CYS A 304 15.22 -13.73 14.67
C CYS A 304 16.21 -14.76 15.25
N PHE A 305 16.05 -16.01 14.87
CA PHE A 305 16.97 -17.07 15.26
C PHE A 305 18.10 -17.19 14.24
N GLY A 306 19.31 -17.01 14.73
CA GLY A 306 20.55 -17.17 13.99
C GLY A 306 21.69 -17.45 14.96
N VAL A 307 22.90 -17.67 14.46
CA VAL A 307 24.05 -18.04 15.27
C VAL A 307 24.60 -16.84 16.04
N ASP A 308 24.67 -16.93 17.34
CA ASP A 308 25.51 -16.07 18.17
C ASP A 308 26.96 -16.52 18.06
N GLU A 309 27.83 -15.70 17.47
CA GLU A 309 29.25 -16.01 17.25
C GLU A 309 30.02 -16.23 18.56
N SER A 310 29.54 -15.68 19.68
CA SER A 310 30.20 -15.83 20.98
C SER A 310 29.96 -17.18 21.64
N THR A 311 28.77 -17.76 21.41
CA THR A 311 28.37 -19.04 22.03
C THR A 311 28.38 -20.21 21.06
N GLY A 312 28.24 -19.93 19.76
CA GLY A 312 28.04 -20.92 18.71
C GLY A 312 26.67 -21.57 18.73
N LEU A 313 25.74 -21.08 19.55
CA LEU A 313 24.34 -21.50 19.64
C LEU A 313 23.43 -20.50 18.90
N LEU A 314 22.18 -20.87 18.67
CA LEU A 314 21.19 -19.90 18.16
C LEU A 314 20.81 -18.93 19.27
N THR A 315 20.77 -17.64 18.92
CA THR A 315 20.13 -16.58 19.70
C THR A 315 18.79 -16.20 19.08
N SER A 316 17.90 -15.66 19.88
CA SER A 316 16.63 -15.05 19.41
C SER A 316 16.75 -13.53 19.21
N ASN A 317 17.92 -12.94 19.55
CA ASN A 317 18.17 -11.50 19.43
C ASN A 317 18.57 -11.15 18.00
N PRO A 318 17.76 -10.38 17.24
CA PRO A 318 18.03 -10.06 15.85
C PRO A 318 19.39 -9.38 15.61
N SER A 319 19.86 -8.56 16.56
CA SER A 319 21.13 -7.85 16.43
C SER A 319 22.37 -8.77 16.51
N GLU A 320 22.23 -9.95 17.10
CA GLU A 320 23.30 -10.94 17.29
C GLU A 320 23.14 -12.16 16.37
N ALA A 321 21.94 -12.37 15.83
CA ALA A 321 21.58 -13.52 15.01
C ALA A 321 22.26 -13.50 13.64
N LYS A 322 23.46 -14.10 13.54
CA LYS A 322 24.15 -14.28 12.26
C LYS A 322 23.51 -15.42 11.45
N PRO A 323 23.50 -15.33 10.12
CA PRO A 323 22.99 -16.41 9.30
C PRO A 323 23.77 -17.71 9.48
N ILE A 324 23.10 -18.85 9.45
CA ILE A 324 23.71 -20.15 9.22
C ILE A 324 24.14 -20.20 7.76
N VAL A 325 25.43 -20.35 7.48
CA VAL A 325 25.96 -20.35 6.11
C VAL A 325 25.98 -21.78 5.55
N LEU A 326 25.36 -21.95 4.38
CA LEU A 326 25.32 -23.22 3.64
C LEU A 326 26.41 -23.21 2.56
N ASP A 327 27.50 -23.93 2.81
CA ASP A 327 28.74 -23.83 2.02
C ASP A 327 28.69 -24.50 0.65
N LYS A 328 27.70 -25.37 0.39
CA LYS A 328 27.57 -26.12 -0.87
C LYS A 328 26.19 -25.93 -1.50
N VAL A 329 26.14 -26.12 -2.80
CA VAL A 329 24.87 -26.32 -3.52
C VAL A 329 24.38 -27.73 -3.20
N GLY A 330 23.10 -27.85 -2.81
CA GLY A 330 22.49 -29.13 -2.46
C GLY A 330 21.33 -29.02 -1.49
N TYR A 331 20.82 -30.16 -1.11
CA TYR A 331 19.73 -30.24 -0.13
C TYR A 331 20.28 -30.34 1.30
N TYR A 332 19.60 -29.66 2.20
CA TYR A 332 19.93 -29.64 3.63
C TYR A 332 18.70 -29.96 4.47
N GLU A 333 18.94 -30.68 5.56
CA GLU A 333 18.04 -30.77 6.71
C GLU A 333 18.65 -29.93 7.83
N ILE A 334 17.91 -28.95 8.32
CA ILE A 334 18.32 -28.10 9.44
C ILE A 334 17.31 -28.30 10.56
N THR A 335 17.80 -28.74 11.72
CA THR A 335 16.98 -28.91 12.93
C THR A 335 17.51 -28.01 14.04
N PHE A 336 16.62 -27.48 14.86
CA PHE A 336 17.02 -26.63 15.98
C PHE A 336 15.98 -26.60 17.10
N ASN A 337 16.46 -26.15 18.27
CA ASN A 337 15.62 -25.91 19.45
C ASN A 337 15.76 -24.44 19.86
N THR A 338 14.63 -23.72 19.95
CA THR A 338 14.62 -22.28 20.24
C THR A 338 14.93 -21.93 21.69
N VAL A 339 14.77 -22.86 22.64
CA VAL A 339 15.10 -22.66 24.07
C VAL A 339 16.57 -22.92 24.36
N THR A 340 17.13 -24.03 23.85
CA THR A 340 18.52 -24.38 24.12
C THR A 340 19.48 -23.71 23.15
N GLY A 341 19.01 -23.27 21.99
CA GLY A 341 19.85 -22.73 20.92
C GLY A 341 20.61 -23.80 20.13
N ASP A 342 20.45 -25.09 20.48
CA ASP A 342 21.09 -26.16 19.73
C ASP A 342 20.56 -26.23 18.31
N TYR A 343 21.45 -26.45 17.36
CA TYR A 343 21.08 -26.66 15.97
C TYR A 343 22.01 -27.65 15.29
N ASP A 344 21.49 -28.29 14.23
CA ASP A 344 22.24 -29.23 13.41
C ASP A 344 21.94 -29.02 11.93
N VAL A 345 22.95 -29.07 11.09
CA VAL A 345 22.87 -28.86 9.65
C VAL A 345 23.47 -30.07 8.95
N LYS A 346 22.63 -30.79 8.21
CA LYS A 346 23.04 -32.01 7.49
C LYS A 346 22.74 -31.91 6.01
N GLU A 347 23.60 -32.49 5.19
CA GLU A 347 23.26 -32.77 3.80
C GLU A 347 22.07 -33.75 3.77
N TYR A 348 21.10 -33.46 2.93
CA TYR A 348 19.87 -34.25 2.78
C TYR A 348 19.79 -34.83 1.37
N THR A 349 19.33 -36.05 1.24
CA THR A 349 19.06 -36.66 -0.07
C THR A 349 17.56 -36.90 -0.20
N PRO A 350 16.89 -36.27 -1.17
CA PRO A 350 15.47 -36.52 -1.39
C PRO A 350 15.18 -38.00 -1.67
N THR A 351 14.16 -38.53 -1.02
CA THR A 351 13.70 -39.92 -1.22
C THR A 351 12.62 -40.03 -2.30
N THR A 352 12.07 -38.91 -2.74
CA THR A 352 11.07 -38.84 -3.80
C THR A 352 11.67 -39.37 -5.12
N ALA A 353 10.91 -40.16 -5.86
CA ALA A 353 11.35 -40.65 -7.17
C ALA A 353 11.50 -39.48 -8.17
N LYS A 354 12.58 -39.50 -8.91
CA LYS A 354 12.82 -38.48 -9.94
C LYS A 354 11.83 -38.64 -11.10
N MET A 355 11.19 -37.56 -11.47
CA MET A 355 10.38 -37.49 -12.69
C MET A 355 11.19 -36.88 -13.83
N VAL A 356 10.92 -37.27 -15.05
CA VAL A 356 11.39 -36.59 -16.27
C VAL A 356 10.21 -35.85 -16.85
N VAL A 357 10.17 -34.54 -16.62
CA VAL A 357 9.05 -33.65 -16.99
C VAL A 357 9.55 -32.46 -17.83
N ASP A 358 10.64 -32.67 -18.54
CA ASP A 358 11.30 -31.70 -19.43
C ASP A 358 10.71 -31.68 -20.85
N GLY A 359 9.64 -32.45 -21.09
CA GLY A 359 8.97 -32.57 -22.38
C GLY A 359 9.62 -33.57 -23.35
N THR A 360 10.70 -34.27 -22.94
CA THR A 360 11.33 -35.32 -23.78
C THR A 360 10.55 -36.65 -23.71
N GLN A 361 9.74 -36.85 -22.69
CA GLN A 361 8.88 -38.01 -22.52
C GLN A 361 7.44 -37.69 -22.87
N THR A 362 6.70 -38.71 -23.28
CA THR A 362 5.28 -38.65 -23.52
C THR A 362 4.56 -39.65 -22.59
N LYS A 363 3.33 -39.33 -22.26
CA LYS A 363 2.42 -40.21 -21.49
C LYS A 363 1.11 -40.32 -22.25
N ASP A 364 0.62 -41.55 -22.41
CA ASP A 364 -0.72 -41.81 -22.89
C ASP A 364 -1.66 -42.03 -21.68
N TYR A 365 -2.67 -41.19 -21.59
CA TYR A 365 -3.65 -41.21 -20.50
C TYR A 365 -4.84 -42.16 -20.81
N ASN A 366 -4.80 -42.81 -21.99
CA ASN A 366 -5.89 -43.66 -22.49
C ASN A 366 -7.27 -42.95 -22.57
N ASP A 367 -7.22 -41.65 -22.88
CA ASP A 367 -8.37 -40.75 -22.93
C ASP A 367 -8.83 -40.41 -24.36
N GLY A 368 -8.21 -41.04 -25.35
CA GLY A 368 -8.45 -40.81 -26.77
C GLY A 368 -7.63 -39.69 -27.40
N ALA A 369 -6.82 -38.96 -26.62
CA ALA A 369 -5.93 -37.91 -27.12
C ALA A 369 -4.59 -38.43 -27.64
N GLY A 370 -4.27 -39.69 -27.30
CA GLY A 370 -2.98 -40.31 -27.59
C GLY A 370 -1.84 -39.79 -26.71
N PRO A 371 -0.58 -40.13 -26.99
CA PRO A 371 0.57 -39.71 -26.21
C PRO A 371 0.75 -38.18 -26.23
N GLN A 372 0.82 -37.59 -25.04
CA GLN A 372 1.03 -36.14 -24.82
C GLN A 372 2.38 -35.92 -24.17
N GLN A 373 3.00 -34.76 -24.41
CA GLN A 373 4.24 -34.38 -23.72
C GLN A 373 4.00 -34.37 -22.21
N TYR A 374 4.91 -35.01 -21.47
CA TYR A 374 4.85 -35.11 -20.03
C TYR A 374 5.61 -33.93 -19.40
N THR A 375 4.89 -32.88 -19.05
CA THR A 375 5.43 -31.64 -18.47
C THR A 375 4.57 -31.18 -17.30
N VAL A 376 5.05 -30.23 -16.51
CA VAL A 376 4.35 -29.62 -15.37
C VAL A 376 4.00 -28.18 -15.72
N CYS A 377 2.80 -27.75 -15.35
CA CYS A 377 2.36 -26.36 -15.54
C CYS A 377 1.71 -25.79 -14.28
N LEU A 378 1.60 -24.47 -14.26
CA LEU A 378 0.64 -23.79 -13.39
C LEU A 378 -0.67 -23.68 -14.16
N ALA A 379 -1.78 -24.02 -13.49
CA ALA A 379 -3.11 -23.72 -13.96
C ALA A 379 -3.79 -22.83 -12.91
N GLY A 380 -4.23 -21.64 -13.32
CA GLY A 380 -4.71 -20.64 -12.39
C GLY A 380 -5.21 -19.37 -13.05
N GLU A 381 -5.29 -18.31 -12.27
CA GLU A 381 -5.67 -16.98 -12.71
C GLU A 381 -4.47 -16.03 -12.57
N GLY A 382 -4.43 -14.99 -13.41
CA GLY A 382 -3.39 -13.97 -13.38
C GLY A 382 -2.03 -14.43 -13.91
N LEU A 383 -1.94 -15.57 -14.57
CA LEU A 383 -0.72 -16.04 -15.21
C LEU A 383 -0.56 -15.36 -16.58
N PRO A 384 0.64 -14.83 -16.92
CA PRO A 384 0.85 -14.10 -18.15
C PRO A 384 0.62 -14.96 -19.41
N ASP A 385 -0.07 -14.40 -20.40
CA ASP A 385 -0.33 -15.00 -21.72
C ASP A 385 -0.96 -16.40 -21.68
N THR A 386 -1.62 -16.72 -20.56
CA THR A 386 -2.18 -18.06 -20.29
C THR A 386 -3.68 -17.94 -20.01
N PRO A 387 -4.55 -18.71 -20.67
CA PRO A 387 -5.96 -18.78 -20.31
C PRO A 387 -6.15 -19.28 -18.88
N ASN A 388 -7.15 -18.75 -18.18
CA ASN A 388 -7.42 -19.13 -16.81
C ASN A 388 -7.69 -20.64 -16.69
N TRP A 389 -7.05 -21.27 -15.72
CA TRP A 389 -7.25 -22.67 -15.32
C TRP A 389 -6.98 -23.71 -16.43
N THR A 390 -6.16 -23.38 -17.45
CA THR A 390 -5.77 -24.35 -18.47
C THR A 390 -4.59 -25.19 -18.04
N THR A 391 -4.65 -26.51 -18.33
CA THR A 391 -3.52 -27.44 -18.31
C THR A 391 -3.12 -27.87 -19.72
N ASN A 392 -3.82 -27.37 -20.74
CA ASN A 392 -3.64 -27.75 -22.12
C ASN A 392 -2.42 -27.07 -22.74
N PRO A 393 -1.35 -27.81 -23.13
CA PRO A 393 -0.16 -27.20 -23.73
C PRO A 393 -0.44 -26.57 -25.11
N ASN A 394 -1.46 -27.06 -25.84
CA ASN A 394 -1.90 -26.46 -27.09
C ASN A 394 -2.67 -25.15 -26.90
N ASP A 395 -3.16 -24.90 -25.68
CA ASP A 395 -3.87 -23.70 -25.28
C ASP A 395 -3.02 -22.83 -24.33
N LYS A 396 -1.72 -22.77 -24.59
CA LYS A 396 -0.74 -21.94 -23.88
C LYS A 396 -0.69 -22.14 -22.36
N ALA A 397 -0.81 -23.39 -21.88
CA ALA A 397 -0.58 -23.68 -20.47
C ALA A 397 0.77 -23.10 -19.98
N PHE A 398 0.82 -22.61 -18.76
CA PHE A 398 2.04 -22.04 -18.17
C PHE A 398 2.99 -23.13 -17.74
N VAL A 399 3.72 -23.73 -18.71
CA VAL A 399 4.63 -24.86 -18.50
C VAL A 399 5.88 -24.40 -17.75
N LEU A 400 6.27 -25.13 -16.71
CA LEU A 400 7.51 -24.95 -15.96
C LEU A 400 8.65 -25.74 -16.61
N TYR A 401 9.87 -25.20 -16.51
CA TYR A 401 11.09 -25.84 -17.02
C TYR A 401 11.74 -26.67 -15.92
N GLN A 402 12.14 -27.90 -16.23
CA GLN A 402 12.90 -28.74 -15.31
C GLN A 402 14.36 -28.29 -15.28
N ASP A 403 14.92 -28.12 -14.07
CA ASP A 403 16.29 -27.72 -13.88
C ASP A 403 17.24 -28.89 -14.20
N LYS A 404 18.21 -28.64 -15.06
CA LYS A 404 19.17 -29.66 -15.48
C LYS A 404 20.13 -30.11 -14.37
N GLN A 405 20.40 -29.23 -13.39
CA GLN A 405 21.28 -29.53 -12.26
C GLN A 405 20.52 -30.16 -11.10
N ASN A 406 19.27 -29.77 -10.94
CA ASN A 406 18.38 -30.34 -9.92
C ASN A 406 17.04 -30.79 -10.53
N PRO A 407 16.90 -32.07 -10.91
CA PRO A 407 15.69 -32.57 -11.56
C PRO A 407 14.42 -32.50 -10.72
N TYR A 408 14.53 -32.27 -9.41
CA TYR A 408 13.36 -32.05 -8.55
C TYR A 408 12.82 -30.62 -8.64
N ARG A 409 13.64 -29.68 -9.12
CA ARG A 409 13.30 -28.27 -9.22
C ARG A 409 12.70 -27.95 -10.60
N LEU A 410 11.54 -27.32 -10.59
CA LEU A 410 10.86 -26.76 -11.76
C LEU A 410 10.81 -25.24 -11.59
N TYR A 411 10.96 -24.49 -12.67
CA TYR A 411 10.97 -23.03 -12.58
C TYR A 411 10.51 -22.36 -13.88
N ARG A 412 10.04 -21.12 -13.75
CA ARG A 412 9.81 -20.22 -14.88
C ARG A 412 9.75 -18.77 -14.43
N GLU A 413 10.37 -17.87 -15.19
CA GLU A 413 10.18 -16.44 -14.99
C GLU A 413 8.86 -15.97 -15.61
N MET A 414 8.22 -14.97 -14.96
CA MET A 414 7.00 -14.32 -15.44
C MET A 414 7.03 -12.83 -15.09
N LYS A 415 6.40 -12.02 -15.95
CA LYS A 415 6.19 -10.59 -15.69
C LYS A 415 4.81 -10.41 -15.07
N LEU A 416 4.77 -9.75 -13.91
CA LEU A 416 3.53 -9.40 -13.24
C LEU A 416 3.50 -7.89 -13.00
N ASN A 417 2.29 -7.31 -13.00
CA ASN A 417 2.08 -5.90 -12.73
C ASN A 417 1.43 -5.71 -11.37
N ALA A 418 1.71 -4.60 -10.72
CA ALA A 418 1.02 -4.23 -9.50
C ALA A 418 -0.50 -4.18 -9.75
N GLY A 419 -1.27 -4.78 -8.83
CA GLY A 419 -2.72 -4.94 -8.96
C GLY A 419 -3.16 -6.24 -9.62
N ASP A 420 -2.28 -6.99 -10.32
CA ASP A 420 -2.60 -8.33 -10.80
C ASP A 420 -2.94 -9.25 -9.61
N LYS A 421 -3.86 -10.18 -9.82
CA LYS A 421 -4.23 -11.18 -8.81
C LYS A 421 -3.84 -12.56 -9.31
N VAL A 422 -3.03 -13.27 -8.55
CA VAL A 422 -2.51 -14.59 -8.90
C VAL A 422 -3.07 -15.66 -7.97
N SER A 423 -3.61 -16.70 -8.56
CA SER A 423 -4.05 -17.95 -7.87
C SER A 423 -3.74 -19.14 -8.77
N TYR A 424 -3.23 -20.23 -8.23
CA TYR A 424 -2.86 -21.37 -9.04
C TYR A 424 -2.89 -22.71 -8.32
N THR A 425 -2.84 -23.74 -9.12
CA THR A 425 -2.51 -25.13 -8.79
C THR A 425 -1.35 -25.57 -9.67
N ILE A 426 -0.50 -26.45 -9.21
CA ILE A 426 0.57 -27.07 -9.99
C ILE A 426 0.07 -28.43 -10.49
N SER A 427 0.14 -28.69 -11.78
CA SER A 427 -0.38 -29.91 -12.38
C SER A 427 0.50 -30.41 -13.52
N ILE A 428 0.39 -31.69 -13.85
CA ILE A 428 0.87 -32.20 -15.13
C ILE A 428 0.03 -31.56 -16.26
N THR A 429 0.64 -31.30 -17.40
CA THR A 429 -0.07 -30.82 -18.59
C THR A 429 -1.01 -31.87 -19.14
N HIS A 430 -2.20 -31.45 -19.60
CA HIS A 430 -3.18 -32.33 -20.20
C HIS A 430 -4.09 -31.56 -21.16
N ILE A 431 -4.32 -32.08 -22.36
CA ILE A 431 -5.06 -31.37 -23.40
C ILE A 431 -6.56 -31.22 -23.12
N TRP A 432 -7.14 -32.06 -22.27
CA TRP A 432 -8.56 -31.99 -21.90
C TRP A 432 -8.86 -31.01 -20.76
N GLY A 433 -7.84 -30.34 -20.21
CA GLY A 433 -8.04 -29.26 -19.23
C GLY A 433 -8.43 -29.68 -17.81
N TRP A 434 -8.49 -30.97 -17.48
CA TRP A 434 -8.66 -31.41 -16.09
C TRP A 434 -7.31 -31.75 -15.44
N TRP A 435 -7.36 -32.00 -14.11
CA TRP A 435 -6.17 -32.28 -13.30
C TRP A 435 -5.73 -33.74 -13.41
N PRO A 436 -4.80 -34.13 -14.29
CA PRO A 436 -4.22 -35.46 -14.28
C PRO A 436 -3.26 -35.61 -13.11
N GLU A 437 -3.21 -36.78 -12.52
CA GLU A 437 -2.20 -37.09 -11.49
C GLU A 437 -0.82 -37.30 -12.11
N PRO A 438 0.24 -36.81 -11.41
CA PRO A 438 0.21 -36.07 -10.16
C PRO A 438 -0.15 -34.57 -10.35
N PHE A 439 -0.77 -34.00 -9.33
CA PHE A 439 -0.94 -32.56 -9.18
C PHE A 439 -0.62 -32.15 -7.73
N TRP A 440 -0.35 -30.87 -7.51
CA TRP A 440 0.01 -30.36 -6.20
C TRP A 440 -0.75 -29.06 -5.91
N ARG A 441 -1.39 -29.02 -4.77
CA ARG A 441 -2.08 -27.85 -4.25
C ARG A 441 -1.49 -27.47 -2.89
N PHE A 442 -2.10 -26.56 -2.19
CA PHE A 442 -1.62 -26.06 -0.90
C PHE A 442 -2.31 -26.74 0.26
N ASP A 443 -1.58 -26.93 1.37
CA ASP A 443 -2.09 -27.53 2.61
C ASP A 443 -2.84 -26.50 3.47
N GLY A 444 -3.19 -25.38 2.93
CA GLY A 444 -3.90 -24.30 3.59
C GLY A 444 -4.19 -23.17 2.61
N SER A 445 -4.50 -22.00 3.12
CA SER A 445 -4.94 -20.87 2.29
C SER A 445 -4.03 -19.63 2.36
N GLU A 446 -2.95 -19.68 3.16
CA GLU A 446 -2.09 -18.51 3.38
C GLU A 446 -1.04 -18.34 2.28
N GLY A 447 -0.72 -19.43 1.58
CA GLY A 447 0.11 -19.38 0.39
C GLY A 447 1.60 -19.68 0.61
N ASN A 448 2.07 -19.88 1.84
CA ASN A 448 3.44 -20.25 2.18
C ASN A 448 3.56 -21.62 2.86
N GLU A 449 2.49 -22.38 2.84
CA GLU A 449 2.41 -23.75 3.32
C GLU A 449 3.09 -24.73 2.35
N LYS A 450 3.20 -25.97 2.78
CA LYS A 450 3.64 -27.07 1.90
C LYS A 450 2.61 -27.34 0.80
N ASN A 451 3.11 -27.82 -0.33
CA ASN A 451 2.24 -28.39 -1.34
C ASN A 451 1.85 -29.82 -0.95
N VAL A 452 0.63 -30.20 -1.27
CA VAL A 452 0.08 -31.54 -1.05
C VAL A 452 -0.06 -32.25 -2.39
N LEU A 453 0.51 -33.44 -2.48
CA LEU A 453 0.39 -34.29 -3.67
C LEU A 453 -1.02 -34.89 -3.76
N ASN A 454 -1.68 -34.72 -4.90
CA ASN A 454 -3.01 -35.22 -5.22
C ASN A 454 -4.08 -34.83 -4.18
N GLY A 455 -3.96 -33.65 -3.59
CA GLY A 455 -4.84 -33.15 -2.56
C GLY A 455 -4.67 -31.65 -2.32
N GLY A 456 -5.22 -31.15 -1.22
CA GLY A 456 -5.14 -29.74 -0.83
C GLY A 456 -6.08 -28.83 -1.61
N ASP A 457 -5.91 -27.53 -1.42
CA ASP A 457 -6.67 -26.46 -2.06
C ASP A 457 -5.81 -25.62 -3.00
N ASN A 458 -6.44 -24.85 -3.88
CA ASN A 458 -5.74 -23.87 -4.71
C ASN A 458 -5.15 -22.78 -3.81
N MET A 459 -4.02 -22.20 -4.24
CA MET A 459 -3.49 -21.01 -3.62
C MET A 459 -4.57 -19.92 -3.56
N LYS A 460 -4.74 -19.30 -2.40
CA LYS A 460 -5.61 -18.15 -2.25
C LYS A 460 -5.13 -17.04 -3.18
N SER A 461 -6.06 -16.31 -3.81
CA SER A 461 -5.72 -15.21 -4.69
C SER A 461 -4.91 -14.14 -3.94
N VAL A 462 -3.71 -13.87 -4.41
CA VAL A 462 -2.78 -12.90 -3.85
C VAL A 462 -2.59 -11.76 -4.84
N GLU A 463 -2.68 -10.52 -4.35
CA GLU A 463 -2.47 -9.33 -5.15
C GLU A 463 -0.98 -8.99 -5.24
N VAL A 464 -0.49 -8.79 -6.47
CA VAL A 464 0.87 -8.35 -6.77
C VAL A 464 1.03 -6.89 -6.32
N LYS A 465 1.95 -6.64 -5.39
CA LYS A 465 2.18 -5.28 -4.86
C LYS A 465 3.14 -4.46 -5.70
N LYS A 466 4.06 -5.11 -6.43
CA LYS A 466 5.11 -4.45 -7.19
C LYS A 466 5.23 -5.05 -8.58
N SER A 467 5.20 -4.20 -9.61
CA SER A 467 5.48 -4.66 -10.98
C SER A 467 6.92 -5.11 -11.14
N GLY A 468 7.15 -6.22 -11.86
CA GLY A 468 8.49 -6.72 -12.07
C GLY A 468 8.55 -8.10 -12.71
N THR A 469 9.76 -8.62 -12.79
CA THR A 469 10.00 -10.02 -13.18
C THR A 469 10.03 -10.87 -11.92
N TYR A 470 9.17 -11.86 -11.88
CA TYR A 470 9.06 -12.84 -10.81
C TYR A 470 9.57 -14.20 -11.28
N LEU A 471 10.26 -14.92 -10.39
CA LEU A 471 10.67 -16.28 -10.60
C LEU A 471 9.73 -17.21 -9.83
N MET A 472 8.96 -18.01 -10.55
CA MET A 472 8.24 -19.15 -10.01
C MET A 472 9.20 -20.33 -9.86
N GLU A 473 9.26 -20.93 -8.69
CA GLU A 473 10.02 -22.16 -8.40
C GLU A 473 9.10 -23.16 -7.70
N PHE A 474 9.24 -24.42 -8.08
CA PHE A 474 8.58 -25.52 -7.41
C PHE A 474 9.55 -26.70 -7.26
N ASP A 475 9.76 -27.15 -6.05
CA ASP A 475 10.51 -28.37 -5.75
C ASP A 475 9.54 -29.45 -5.27
N TYR A 476 9.28 -30.44 -6.14
CA TYR A 476 8.34 -31.48 -5.82
C TYR A 476 8.85 -32.52 -4.82
N SER A 477 10.17 -32.57 -4.55
CA SER A 477 10.73 -33.42 -3.49
C SER A 477 10.54 -32.84 -2.10
N LEU A 478 10.58 -31.50 -1.99
CA LEU A 478 10.34 -30.78 -0.76
C LEU A 478 8.88 -30.39 -0.57
N LEU A 479 8.06 -30.54 -1.61
CA LEU A 479 6.68 -30.04 -1.66
C LEU A 479 6.63 -28.53 -1.35
N ARG A 480 7.46 -27.74 -2.02
CA ARG A 480 7.59 -26.29 -1.81
C ARG A 480 7.54 -25.55 -3.13
N SER A 481 6.73 -24.53 -3.18
CA SER A 481 6.69 -23.57 -4.28
C SER A 481 6.90 -22.16 -3.75
N ARG A 482 7.43 -21.28 -4.60
CA ARG A 482 7.64 -19.87 -4.29
C ARG A 482 7.59 -19.01 -5.55
N ILE A 483 7.12 -17.77 -5.40
CA ILE A 483 7.10 -16.77 -6.45
C ILE A 483 7.80 -15.53 -5.89
N ILE A 484 9.04 -15.30 -6.31
CA ILE A 484 9.91 -14.25 -5.78
C ILE A 484 10.19 -13.18 -6.82
N LEU A 485 10.22 -11.92 -6.38
CA LEU A 485 10.64 -10.80 -7.23
C LEU A 485 12.15 -10.88 -7.48
N VAL A 486 12.58 -10.91 -8.76
CA VAL A 486 13.99 -11.00 -9.14
C VAL A 486 14.52 -9.77 -9.87
N LYS A 487 13.63 -8.95 -10.45
CA LYS A 487 13.98 -7.66 -11.10
C LYS A 487 12.80 -6.71 -11.09
#